data_ee80c7d0fec4f97b368c85d6b78f27a6
#
_entry.id   ee80c7d0fec4f97b368c85d6b78f27a6
#
_cell.length_a   1.000
_cell.length_b   1.000
_cell.length_c   1.000
_cell.angle_alpha   90.00
_cell.angle_beta   90.00
_cell.angle_gamma   90.00
#
_symmetry.space_group_name_H-M   'P 1'
#
loop_
_entity.id
_entity.type
_entity.pdbx_description
1 polymer ?
#
loop_
_entity_poly.entity_id
_entity_poly.type
_entity_poly.pdbx_seq_one_letter_code
_entity_poly.pdbx_strand_id
1 'polypeptide(L)'
;MSSEQLASRGHTTAAQVRKDLSHFGSFGKRGLGYSIEELSVRLRAILGLDRVWQVVLVGAGRIGSALFEYPDFKMRGYDCVAIFDSDPEKIGTQWGTTTIHSSEWLEAVIEQLDVDLVILAVPASAAQEIADRAVEAGVRGILNFAPVQIKVPDSIPVEDVNLVMQLEALSFKITRGGAGE
;
A
#
# COMPACT_ATOMS: atom_id res chain seq x y z
N MET A 1 28.21 -6.08 8.93
CA MET A 1 27.69 -4.95 9.74
C MET A 1 27.24 -5.46 11.10
N SER A 2 27.54 -4.75 12.21
CA SER A 2 27.11 -5.17 13.56
C SER A 2 25.71 -4.64 13.93
N SER A 3 25.11 -5.20 15.00
CA SER A 3 23.84 -4.71 15.53
C SER A 3 23.94 -3.25 16.00
N GLU A 4 25.09 -2.83 16.52
CA GLU A 4 25.35 -1.45 16.95
C GLU A 4 25.35 -0.49 15.76
N GLN A 5 25.97 -0.89 14.64
CA GLN A 5 26.00 -0.10 13.41
C GLN A 5 24.60 0.04 12.79
N LEU A 6 23.78 -1.02 12.81
CA LEU A 6 22.39 -0.95 12.37
C LEU A 6 21.56 -0.07 13.30
N ALA A 7 21.72 -0.22 14.61
CA ALA A 7 21.00 0.55 15.62
C ALA A 7 21.28 2.06 15.50
N SER A 8 22.54 2.43 15.29
CA SER A 8 22.93 3.84 15.09
C SER A 8 22.25 4.47 13.88
N ARG A 9 22.11 3.73 12.77
CA ARG A 9 21.43 4.21 11.56
C ARG A 9 19.90 4.24 11.69
N GLY A 10 19.35 3.32 12.48
CA GLY A 10 17.91 3.19 12.71
C GLY A 10 17.38 3.95 13.92
N HIS A 11 18.23 4.78 14.58
CA HIS A 11 17.87 5.51 15.80
C HIS A 11 17.24 4.62 16.89
N THR A 12 17.81 3.42 17.09
CA THR A 12 17.31 2.40 18.02
C THR A 12 18.48 1.78 18.82
N THR A 13 18.23 0.69 19.53
CA THR A 13 19.26 -0.03 20.30
C THR A 13 19.68 -1.33 19.60
N ALA A 14 20.93 -1.77 19.83
CA ALA A 14 21.40 -3.05 19.32
C ALA A 14 20.58 -4.25 19.82
N ALA A 15 20.01 -4.16 21.04
CA ALA A 15 19.11 -5.17 21.58
C ALA A 15 17.78 -5.22 20.80
N GLN A 16 17.22 -4.05 20.48
CA GLN A 16 16.00 -3.97 19.68
C GLN A 16 16.22 -4.51 18.26
N VAL A 17 17.31 -4.12 17.58
CA VAL A 17 17.67 -4.67 16.26
C VAL A 17 17.73 -6.21 16.29
N ARG A 18 18.40 -6.79 17.30
CA ARG A 18 18.47 -8.26 17.41
C ARG A 18 17.11 -8.89 17.65
N LYS A 19 16.28 -8.26 18.49
CA LYS A 19 14.92 -8.72 18.77
C LYS A 19 14.05 -8.69 17.50
N ASP A 20 14.05 -7.56 16.80
CA ASP A 20 13.23 -7.37 15.59
C ASP A 20 13.64 -8.36 14.49
N LEU A 21 14.95 -8.50 14.22
CA LEU A 21 15.44 -9.46 13.25
C LEU A 21 15.10 -10.92 13.65
N SER A 22 15.11 -11.26 14.94
CA SER A 22 14.79 -12.61 15.41
C SER A 22 13.34 -13.04 15.12
N HIS A 23 12.40 -12.11 14.96
CA HIS A 23 11.02 -12.41 14.55
C HIS A 23 10.93 -12.96 13.14
N PHE A 24 11.88 -12.61 12.28
CA PHE A 24 11.91 -13.02 10.87
C PHE A 24 12.87 -14.19 10.60
N GLY A 25 13.48 -14.73 11.65
CA GLY A 25 14.38 -15.87 11.55
C GLY A 25 15.81 -15.61 12.05
N SER A 26 16.73 -16.53 11.72
CA SER A 26 18.13 -16.41 12.12
C SER A 26 18.91 -15.61 11.09
N PHE A 27 19.43 -14.47 11.49
CA PHE A 27 20.25 -13.59 10.66
C PHE A 27 21.66 -13.46 11.25
N GLY A 28 22.66 -13.49 10.37
CA GLY A 28 24.05 -13.31 10.74
C GLY A 28 24.68 -14.49 11.49
N LYS A 29 25.96 -14.34 11.81
CA LYS A 29 26.73 -15.31 12.61
C LYS A 29 27.18 -14.63 13.91
N ARG A 30 27.08 -15.37 15.03
CA ARG A 30 27.49 -14.89 16.34
C ARG A 30 28.96 -14.45 16.29
N GLY A 31 29.25 -13.20 16.66
CA GLY A 31 30.58 -12.60 16.63
C GLY A 31 31.03 -12.01 15.28
N LEU A 32 30.37 -12.33 14.16
CA LEU A 32 30.71 -11.79 12.83
C LEU A 32 29.72 -10.72 12.35
N GLY A 33 28.53 -10.62 12.99
CA GLY A 33 27.47 -9.70 12.59
C GLY A 33 26.69 -10.17 11.36
N TYR A 34 26.21 -9.23 10.56
CA TYR A 34 25.33 -9.46 9.42
C TYR A 34 26.03 -9.18 8.10
N SER A 35 25.86 -10.06 7.12
CA SER A 35 26.12 -9.73 5.72
C SER A 35 25.05 -8.74 5.26
N ILE A 36 25.46 -7.56 4.76
CA ILE A 36 24.51 -6.53 4.30
C ILE A 36 23.72 -7.03 3.11
N GLU A 37 24.39 -7.72 2.20
CA GLU A 37 23.79 -8.26 0.98
C GLU A 37 22.72 -9.31 1.30
N GLU A 38 23.08 -10.32 2.11
CA GLU A 38 22.15 -11.38 2.53
C GLU A 38 20.97 -10.83 3.34
N LEU A 39 21.24 -9.90 4.27
CA LEU A 39 20.21 -9.25 5.08
C LEU A 39 19.27 -8.42 4.20
N SER A 40 19.79 -7.67 3.23
CA SER A 40 19.00 -6.86 2.31
C SER A 40 18.08 -7.72 1.45
N VAL A 41 18.59 -8.82 0.87
CA VAL A 41 17.78 -9.75 0.06
C VAL A 41 16.64 -10.33 0.88
N ARG A 42 16.94 -10.85 2.08
CA ARG A 42 15.92 -11.44 2.95
C ARG A 42 14.89 -10.43 3.44
N LEU A 43 15.32 -9.22 3.82
CA LEU A 43 14.38 -8.19 4.26
C LEU A 43 13.49 -7.72 3.11
N ARG A 44 14.03 -7.61 1.89
CA ARG A 44 13.21 -7.29 0.72
C ARG A 44 12.13 -8.34 0.47
N ALA A 45 12.47 -9.63 0.58
CA ALA A 45 11.52 -10.73 0.42
C ALA A 45 10.42 -10.69 1.52
N ILE A 46 10.81 -10.48 2.79
CA ILE A 46 9.88 -10.39 3.91
C ILE A 46 8.91 -9.19 3.75
N LEU A 47 9.42 -8.07 3.24
CA LEU A 47 8.63 -6.85 3.02
C LEU A 47 7.89 -6.84 1.68
N GLY A 48 7.98 -7.92 0.88
CA GLY A 48 7.36 -7.97 -0.44
C GLY A 48 7.94 -6.97 -1.45
N LEU A 49 9.20 -6.54 -1.26
CA LEU A 49 9.89 -5.57 -2.12
C LEU A 49 10.76 -6.22 -3.19
N ASP A 50 10.67 -7.53 -3.35
CA ASP A 50 11.42 -8.35 -4.31
C ASP A 50 10.58 -8.77 -5.53
N ARG A 51 9.34 -8.32 -5.60
CA ARG A 51 8.39 -8.61 -6.70
C ARG A 51 7.71 -7.35 -7.21
N VAL A 52 7.10 -7.47 -8.38
CA VAL A 52 6.16 -6.46 -8.89
C VAL A 52 4.76 -6.84 -8.43
N TRP A 53 4.04 -5.89 -7.87
CA TRP A 53 2.65 -6.00 -7.45
C TRP A 53 1.75 -5.46 -8.54
N GLN A 54 0.82 -6.27 -9.04
CA GLN A 54 -0.18 -5.85 -10.01
C GLN A 54 -1.28 -5.07 -9.28
N VAL A 55 -1.47 -3.82 -9.66
CA VAL A 55 -2.38 -2.91 -8.98
C VAL A 55 -3.45 -2.42 -9.95
N VAL A 56 -4.70 -2.37 -9.52
CA VAL A 56 -5.74 -1.62 -10.23
C VAL A 56 -6.20 -0.43 -9.42
N LEU A 57 -6.53 0.65 -10.12
CA LEU A 57 -7.07 1.87 -9.54
C LEU A 57 -8.55 1.98 -9.91
N VAL A 58 -9.42 2.09 -8.92
CA VAL A 58 -10.85 2.31 -9.11
C VAL A 58 -11.22 3.72 -8.66
N GLY A 59 -11.73 4.52 -9.59
CA GLY A 59 -12.05 5.93 -9.43
C GLY A 59 -11.04 6.84 -10.13
N ALA A 60 -11.33 7.23 -11.37
CA ALA A 60 -10.54 8.15 -12.17
C ALA A 60 -10.91 9.63 -11.88
N GLY A 61 -10.98 9.98 -10.59
CA GLY A 61 -11.16 11.33 -10.10
C GLY A 61 -9.82 12.05 -9.82
N ARG A 62 -9.86 13.17 -9.13
CA ARG A 62 -8.67 13.97 -8.79
C ARG A 62 -7.67 13.20 -7.91
N ILE A 63 -8.15 12.42 -6.95
CA ILE A 63 -7.30 11.58 -6.10
C ILE A 63 -6.69 10.47 -6.94
N GLY A 64 -7.50 9.76 -7.73
CA GLY A 64 -7.03 8.70 -8.61
C GLY A 64 -5.96 9.18 -9.60
N SER A 65 -6.15 10.33 -10.23
CA SER A 65 -5.16 10.92 -11.14
C SER A 65 -3.83 11.20 -10.42
N ALA A 66 -3.88 11.83 -9.25
CA ALA A 66 -2.68 12.13 -8.47
C ALA A 66 -1.93 10.84 -8.04
N LEU A 67 -2.66 9.77 -7.71
CA LEU A 67 -2.06 8.48 -7.34
C LEU A 67 -1.45 7.76 -8.54
N PHE A 68 -2.14 7.79 -9.69
CA PHE A 68 -1.62 7.18 -10.92
C PHE A 68 -0.31 7.84 -11.40
N GLU A 69 -0.24 9.17 -11.28
CA GLU A 69 0.94 9.95 -11.65
C GLU A 69 2.08 9.90 -10.61
N TYR A 70 1.86 9.23 -9.45
CA TYR A 70 2.85 9.22 -8.37
C TYR A 70 4.04 8.29 -8.72
N PRO A 71 5.23 8.87 -8.99
CA PRO A 71 6.33 8.11 -9.59
C PRO A 71 6.88 6.99 -8.68
N ASP A 72 6.75 7.17 -7.36
CA ASP A 72 7.29 6.23 -6.39
C ASP A 72 6.59 4.87 -6.44
N PHE A 73 5.32 4.79 -6.87
CA PHE A 73 4.64 3.50 -6.98
C PHE A 73 5.39 2.57 -7.93
N LYS A 74 5.62 3.02 -9.15
CA LYS A 74 6.34 2.22 -10.15
C LYS A 74 7.78 1.93 -9.74
N MET A 75 8.49 2.91 -9.19
CA MET A 75 9.87 2.72 -8.72
C MET A 75 9.99 1.71 -7.58
N ARG A 76 8.93 1.52 -6.79
CA ARG A 76 8.87 0.58 -5.68
C ARG A 76 8.24 -0.76 -6.03
N GLY A 77 7.93 -0.99 -7.32
CA GLY A 77 7.40 -2.26 -7.81
C GLY A 77 5.87 -2.38 -7.75
N TYR A 78 5.14 -1.27 -7.67
CA TYR A 78 3.68 -1.26 -7.82
C TYR A 78 3.34 -0.83 -9.24
N ASP A 79 2.82 -1.75 -10.05
CA ASP A 79 2.47 -1.50 -11.45
C ASP A 79 0.95 -1.36 -11.60
N CYS A 80 0.49 -0.17 -11.99
CA CYS A 80 -0.92 0.09 -12.22
C CYS A 80 -1.31 -0.42 -13.60
N VAL A 81 -1.90 -1.61 -13.65
CA VAL A 81 -2.20 -2.33 -14.91
C VAL A 81 -3.55 -1.96 -15.52
N ALA A 82 -4.48 -1.44 -14.72
CA ALA A 82 -5.76 -0.96 -15.23
C ALA A 82 -6.35 0.13 -14.32
N ILE A 83 -7.17 0.99 -14.91
CA ILE A 83 -7.92 2.05 -14.23
C ILE A 83 -9.39 1.85 -14.55
N PHE A 84 -10.25 2.06 -13.55
CA PHE A 84 -11.70 1.90 -13.69
C PHE A 84 -12.45 3.15 -13.24
N ASP A 85 -13.53 3.48 -13.92
CA ASP A 85 -14.50 4.48 -13.49
C ASP A 85 -15.91 4.06 -13.97
N SER A 86 -16.94 4.60 -13.35
CA SER A 86 -18.35 4.43 -13.79
C SER A 86 -18.84 5.55 -14.70
N ASP A 87 -18.07 6.63 -14.82
CA ASP A 87 -18.41 7.81 -15.61
C ASP A 87 -18.16 7.55 -17.10
N PRO A 88 -19.22 7.54 -17.94
CA PRO A 88 -19.08 7.27 -19.36
C PRO A 88 -18.22 8.30 -20.11
N GLU A 89 -18.07 9.54 -19.58
CA GLU A 89 -17.21 10.56 -20.19
C GLU A 89 -15.72 10.26 -20.02
N LYS A 90 -15.35 9.45 -19.02
CA LYS A 90 -13.98 9.06 -18.74
C LYS A 90 -13.62 7.72 -19.37
N ILE A 91 -14.59 6.81 -19.47
CA ILE A 91 -14.38 5.47 -20.05
C ILE A 91 -13.86 5.60 -21.47
N GLY A 92 -12.79 4.85 -21.79
CA GLY A 92 -12.10 4.89 -23.06
C GLY A 92 -11.05 6.01 -23.21
N THR A 93 -10.98 6.96 -22.27
CA THR A 93 -9.88 7.94 -22.24
C THR A 93 -8.60 7.30 -21.68
N GLN A 94 -7.45 7.96 -21.86
CA GLN A 94 -6.16 7.42 -21.45
C GLN A 94 -5.45 8.33 -20.44
N TRP A 95 -4.85 7.70 -19.44
CA TRP A 95 -3.83 8.31 -18.59
C TRP A 95 -2.47 7.67 -18.92
N GLY A 96 -1.56 8.45 -19.50
CA GLY A 96 -0.33 7.90 -20.05
C GLY A 96 -0.61 6.83 -21.11
N THR A 97 -0.19 5.60 -20.84
CA THR A 97 -0.43 4.43 -21.72
C THR A 97 -1.59 3.55 -21.25
N THR A 98 -2.24 3.87 -20.13
CA THR A 98 -3.29 3.05 -19.52
C THR A 98 -4.67 3.61 -19.86
N THR A 99 -5.55 2.77 -20.41
CA THR A 99 -6.94 3.14 -20.73
C THR A 99 -7.82 3.03 -19.48
N ILE A 100 -8.75 3.97 -19.32
CA ILE A 100 -9.79 3.89 -18.29
C ILE A 100 -10.91 2.99 -18.78
N HIS A 101 -11.16 1.92 -18.04
CA HIS A 101 -12.19 0.92 -18.33
C HIS A 101 -13.47 1.19 -17.54
N SER A 102 -14.60 0.66 -18.03
CA SER A 102 -15.83 0.61 -17.22
C SER A 102 -15.61 -0.25 -15.97
N SER A 103 -16.13 0.21 -14.83
CA SER A 103 -16.13 -0.58 -13.59
C SER A 103 -16.88 -1.91 -13.70
N GLU A 104 -17.70 -2.10 -14.74
CA GLU A 104 -18.36 -3.38 -15.06
C GLU A 104 -17.37 -4.50 -15.41
N TRP A 105 -16.16 -4.15 -15.87
CA TRP A 105 -15.12 -5.11 -16.24
C TRP A 105 -14.14 -5.42 -15.10
N LEU A 106 -14.39 -4.90 -13.89
CA LEU A 106 -13.46 -4.98 -12.76
C LEU A 106 -13.03 -6.41 -12.45
N GLU A 107 -13.99 -7.30 -12.22
CA GLU A 107 -13.75 -8.69 -11.84
C GLU A 107 -12.98 -9.44 -12.93
N ALA A 108 -13.45 -9.32 -14.16
CA ALA A 108 -12.83 -10.00 -15.31
C ALA A 108 -11.36 -9.60 -15.49
N VAL A 109 -11.03 -8.32 -15.29
CA VAL A 109 -9.65 -7.83 -15.40
C VAL A 109 -8.81 -8.26 -14.19
N ILE A 110 -9.36 -8.24 -12.97
CA ILE A 110 -8.68 -8.74 -11.78
C ILE A 110 -8.27 -10.20 -11.96
N GLU A 111 -9.18 -11.05 -12.40
CA GLU A 111 -8.94 -12.47 -12.65
C GLU A 111 -7.94 -12.69 -13.81
N GLN A 112 -8.11 -11.98 -14.92
CA GLN A 112 -7.29 -12.15 -16.13
C GLN A 112 -5.83 -11.73 -15.89
N LEU A 113 -5.60 -10.66 -15.14
CA LEU A 113 -4.28 -10.08 -14.91
C LEU A 113 -3.63 -10.52 -13.58
N ASP A 114 -4.28 -11.42 -12.81
CA ASP A 114 -3.84 -11.86 -11.46
C ASP A 114 -3.49 -10.64 -10.57
N VAL A 115 -4.45 -9.72 -10.44
CA VAL A 115 -4.26 -8.47 -9.72
C VAL A 115 -4.08 -8.74 -8.23
N ASP A 116 -3.03 -8.19 -7.65
CA ASP A 116 -2.74 -8.34 -6.23
C ASP A 116 -3.51 -7.33 -5.35
N LEU A 117 -3.54 -6.07 -5.78
CA LEU A 117 -4.00 -4.96 -4.95
C LEU A 117 -5.00 -4.07 -5.69
N VAL A 118 -5.95 -3.54 -4.93
CA VAL A 118 -6.88 -2.51 -5.41
C VAL A 118 -6.67 -1.20 -4.65
N ILE A 119 -6.58 -0.11 -5.38
CA ILE A 119 -6.65 1.25 -4.82
C ILE A 119 -8.06 1.78 -5.06
N LEU A 120 -8.79 2.06 -3.97
CA LEU A 120 -10.12 2.64 -4.03
C LEU A 120 -10.05 4.16 -3.88
N ALA A 121 -10.35 4.90 -4.93
CA ALA A 121 -10.44 6.36 -4.94
C ALA A 121 -11.84 6.83 -5.39
N VAL A 122 -12.87 6.16 -4.86
CA VAL A 122 -14.29 6.34 -5.19
C VAL A 122 -15.04 7.09 -4.08
N PRO A 123 -16.26 7.63 -4.35
CA PRO A 123 -17.12 8.16 -3.31
C PRO A 123 -17.52 7.09 -2.27
N ALA A 124 -17.84 7.54 -1.05
CA ALA A 124 -18.24 6.65 0.05
C ALA A 124 -19.38 5.69 -0.32
N SER A 125 -20.33 6.14 -1.15
CA SER A 125 -21.49 5.35 -1.59
C SER A 125 -21.14 4.14 -2.45
N ALA A 126 -20.01 4.16 -3.15
CA ALA A 126 -19.57 3.06 -4.04
C ALA A 126 -18.49 2.17 -3.40
N ALA A 127 -17.86 2.63 -2.30
CA ALA A 127 -16.66 1.99 -1.79
C ALA A 127 -16.88 0.53 -1.35
N GLN A 128 -17.97 0.24 -0.63
CA GLN A 128 -18.25 -1.11 -0.14
C GLN A 128 -18.55 -2.08 -1.30
N GLU A 129 -19.41 -1.68 -2.23
CA GLU A 129 -19.75 -2.52 -3.39
C GLU A 129 -18.50 -2.89 -4.21
N ILE A 130 -17.64 -1.91 -4.50
CA ILE A 130 -16.41 -2.15 -5.26
C ILE A 130 -15.44 -3.03 -4.47
N ALA A 131 -15.34 -2.84 -3.14
CA ALA A 131 -14.50 -3.68 -2.30
C ALA A 131 -14.98 -5.15 -2.29
N ASP A 132 -16.28 -5.38 -2.16
CA ASP A 132 -16.87 -6.73 -2.18
C ASP A 132 -16.54 -7.44 -3.50
N ARG A 133 -16.79 -6.77 -4.63
CA ARG A 133 -16.49 -7.28 -5.98
C ARG A 133 -15.01 -7.59 -6.18
N ALA A 134 -14.13 -6.70 -5.71
CA ALA A 134 -12.69 -6.92 -5.81
C ALA A 134 -12.22 -8.12 -4.97
N VAL A 135 -12.77 -8.29 -3.76
CA VAL A 135 -12.49 -9.43 -2.89
C VAL A 135 -12.97 -10.75 -3.50
N GLU A 136 -14.19 -10.78 -4.06
CA GLU A 136 -14.73 -11.94 -4.77
C GLU A 136 -13.89 -12.34 -5.97
N ALA A 137 -13.32 -11.36 -6.68
CA ALA A 137 -12.41 -11.58 -7.80
C ALA A 137 -10.98 -11.99 -7.40
N GLY A 138 -10.67 -12.04 -6.09
CA GLY A 138 -9.44 -12.64 -5.57
C GLY A 138 -8.29 -11.70 -5.29
N VAL A 139 -8.53 -10.38 -5.10
CA VAL A 139 -7.46 -9.45 -4.68
C VAL A 139 -6.93 -9.81 -3.29
N ARG A 140 -5.67 -9.47 -3.03
CA ARG A 140 -4.96 -9.80 -1.80
C ARG A 140 -4.93 -8.66 -0.79
N GLY A 141 -5.29 -7.45 -1.19
CA GLY A 141 -5.34 -6.29 -0.29
C GLY A 141 -5.94 -5.05 -0.94
N ILE A 142 -6.36 -4.11 -0.10
CA ILE A 142 -7.03 -2.89 -0.54
C ILE A 142 -6.39 -1.67 0.12
N LEU A 143 -6.03 -0.67 -0.67
CA LEU A 143 -5.67 0.66 -0.21
C LEU A 143 -6.88 1.59 -0.40
N ASN A 144 -7.51 1.99 0.70
CA ASN A 144 -8.77 2.71 0.68
C ASN A 144 -8.58 4.22 0.88
N PHE A 145 -8.88 5.01 -0.15
CA PHE A 145 -8.94 6.48 -0.09
C PHE A 145 -10.39 7.00 -0.01
N ALA A 146 -11.40 6.13 -0.07
CA ALA A 146 -12.77 6.56 0.13
C ALA A 146 -12.98 7.04 1.59
N PRO A 147 -13.78 8.10 1.80
CA PRO A 147 -13.98 8.67 3.15
C PRO A 147 -14.95 7.82 4.01
N VAL A 148 -14.80 6.51 3.98
CA VAL A 148 -15.60 5.53 4.72
C VAL A 148 -14.78 4.27 4.98
N GLN A 149 -15.00 3.63 6.12
CA GLN A 149 -14.47 2.30 6.38
C GLN A 149 -15.23 1.25 5.57
N ILE A 150 -14.49 0.35 4.95
CA ILE A 150 -15.04 -0.82 4.25
C ILE A 150 -14.92 -2.07 5.13
N LYS A 151 -15.83 -3.02 4.93
CA LYS A 151 -15.84 -4.30 5.64
C LYS A 151 -15.48 -5.40 4.65
N VAL A 152 -14.41 -6.11 4.94
CA VAL A 152 -13.95 -7.26 4.14
C VAL A 152 -13.62 -8.42 5.09
N PRO A 153 -13.44 -9.65 4.59
CA PRO A 153 -12.94 -10.76 5.41
C PRO A 153 -11.59 -10.44 6.06
N ASP A 154 -11.35 -10.92 7.28
CA ASP A 154 -10.11 -10.68 8.05
C ASP A 154 -8.83 -11.13 7.32
N SER A 155 -8.97 -12.00 6.33
CA SER A 155 -7.86 -12.45 5.49
C SER A 155 -7.38 -11.43 4.47
N ILE A 156 -8.16 -10.37 4.22
CA ILE A 156 -7.83 -9.31 3.25
C ILE A 156 -7.41 -8.05 4.02
N PRO A 157 -6.14 -7.70 4.03
CA PRO A 157 -5.67 -6.47 4.64
C PRO A 157 -6.24 -5.24 3.94
N VAL A 158 -6.69 -4.28 4.73
CA VAL A 158 -7.14 -2.95 4.27
C VAL A 158 -6.36 -1.89 4.98
N GLU A 159 -5.79 -0.97 4.20
CA GLU A 159 -5.16 0.24 4.71
C GLU A 159 -6.01 1.45 4.34
N ASP A 160 -6.55 2.14 5.34
CA ASP A 160 -7.35 3.35 5.17
C ASP A 160 -6.46 4.59 5.14
N VAL A 161 -6.51 5.35 4.05
CA VAL A 161 -5.80 6.63 3.91
C VAL A 161 -6.76 7.78 4.12
N ASN A 162 -6.90 8.21 5.38
CA ASN A 162 -7.75 9.34 5.76
C ASN A 162 -6.91 10.56 6.14
N LEU A 163 -6.75 11.49 5.20
CA LEU A 163 -5.95 12.71 5.40
C LEU A 163 -6.53 13.62 6.48
N VAL A 164 -7.86 13.65 6.64
CA VAL A 164 -8.52 14.46 7.67
C VAL A 164 -8.18 13.92 9.05
N MET A 165 -8.25 12.61 9.27
CA MET A 165 -7.84 11.99 10.54
C MET A 165 -6.37 12.26 10.88
N GLN A 166 -5.48 12.29 9.87
CA GLN A 166 -4.07 12.62 10.08
C GLN A 166 -3.90 14.09 10.54
N LEU A 167 -4.66 15.01 9.95
CA LEU A 167 -4.65 16.43 10.36
C LEU A 167 -5.24 16.62 11.76
N GLU A 168 -6.34 15.93 12.09
CA GLU A 168 -6.94 15.94 13.42
C GLU A 168 -5.98 15.39 14.48
N ALA A 169 -5.29 14.27 14.19
CA ALA A 169 -4.27 13.72 15.07
C ALA A 169 -3.10 14.70 15.28
N LEU A 170 -2.68 15.42 14.24
CA LEU A 170 -1.66 16.45 14.34
C LEU A 170 -2.13 17.64 15.19
N SER A 171 -3.34 18.13 14.96
CA SER A 171 -3.95 19.22 15.73
C SER A 171 -4.04 18.88 17.22
N PHE A 172 -4.46 17.65 17.53
CA PHE A 172 -4.49 17.14 18.90
C PHE A 172 -3.11 17.13 19.57
N LYS A 173 -2.07 16.71 18.86
CA LYS A 173 -0.69 16.71 19.37
C LYS A 173 -0.20 18.14 19.68
N ILE A 174 -0.49 19.09 18.81
CA ILE A 174 -0.15 20.51 18.98
C ILE A 174 -0.84 21.08 20.21
N THR A 175 -2.17 20.85 20.35
CA THR A 175 -2.95 21.33 21.49
C THR A 175 -2.45 20.77 22.83
N ARG A 176 -2.04 19.50 22.86
CA ARG A 176 -1.48 18.91 24.09
C ARG A 176 -0.04 19.33 24.37
N GLY A 177 0.78 19.54 23.35
CA GLY A 177 2.17 19.98 23.50
C GLY A 177 2.28 21.44 23.98
N GLY A 178 1.27 22.28 23.73
CA GLY A 178 1.20 23.67 24.22
C GLY A 178 0.63 23.85 25.64
N ALA A 179 0.19 22.76 26.28
CA ALA A 179 -0.35 22.79 27.66
C ALA A 179 0.69 22.43 28.74
N GLY A 180 1.97 22.43 28.40
CA GLY A 180 3.10 22.02 29.25
C GLY A 180 4.16 23.13 29.44
N GLU A 181 3.76 24.42 29.49
CA GLU A 181 4.58 25.52 30.03
C GLU A 181 3.85 26.21 31.19
#